data_3913c3b8f7dcd135a3f0a1b4bf770e0e
#
_entry.id   3913c3b8f7dcd135a3f0a1b4bf770e0e
#
_cell.length_a   1.000
_cell.length_b   1.000
_cell.length_c   1.000
_cell.angle_alpha   90.00
_cell.angle_beta   90.00
_cell.angle_gamma   90.00
#
_symmetry.space_group_name_H-M   'P 1'
#
loop_
_entity.id
_entity.type
_entity.pdbx_description
1 polymer ?
#
loop_
_entity_poly.entity_id
_entity_poly.type
_entity_poly.pdbx_seq_one_letter_code
_entity_poly.pdbx_strand_id
1 'polypeptide(L)'
;MTDLPHEAELIEREPIFHHHELIWDEQSFDEQIAEDFSEIGASGTCYERSEVKKIVLGRLAGTHLDSLSTGYRIEDAHVVPLGAGVVQVRYTLHGQGRVTRRSTVYRHEESGWKAVFHQGTVVQGAEPSLPDREA
;
A
#
# COMPACT_ATOMS: atom_id res chain seq x y z
N MET A 1 -26.29 -5.84 6.66
CA MET A 1 -25.42 -6.09 5.52
C MET A 1 -24.04 -5.51 5.78
N THR A 2 -23.08 -6.32 5.85
CA THR A 2 -21.76 -5.90 6.29
C THR A 2 -20.69 -5.99 5.20
N ASP A 3 -20.97 -6.67 4.11
CA ASP A 3 -19.99 -6.85 3.06
C ASP A 3 -19.86 -5.59 2.22
N LEU A 4 -18.62 -5.16 2.01
CA LEU A 4 -18.33 -4.04 1.13
C LEU A 4 -18.17 -4.57 -0.29
N PRO A 5 -18.82 -3.93 -1.28
CA PRO A 5 -18.82 -4.45 -2.66
C PRO A 5 -17.45 -4.63 -3.27
N HIS A 6 -16.45 -3.89 -2.82
CA HIS A 6 -15.12 -3.89 -3.42
C HIS A 6 -14.04 -4.36 -2.46
N GLU A 7 -14.41 -5.10 -1.41
CA GLU A 7 -13.44 -5.51 -0.39
C GLU A 7 -12.26 -6.29 -0.96
N ALA A 8 -12.53 -7.34 -1.73
CA ALA A 8 -11.48 -8.15 -2.32
C ALA A 8 -10.60 -7.35 -3.27
N GLU A 9 -11.22 -6.51 -4.10
CA GLU A 9 -10.51 -5.65 -5.03
C GLU A 9 -9.55 -4.70 -4.31
N LEU A 10 -10.00 -4.10 -3.22
CA LEU A 10 -9.17 -3.17 -2.46
C LEU A 10 -8.02 -3.86 -1.76
N ILE A 11 -8.26 -5.03 -1.20
CA ILE A 11 -7.20 -5.82 -0.55
C ILE A 11 -6.13 -6.20 -1.58
N GLU A 12 -6.53 -6.57 -2.78
CA GLU A 12 -5.60 -6.97 -3.84
C GLU A 12 -4.72 -5.83 -4.32
N ARG A 13 -5.09 -4.58 -4.05
CA ARG A 13 -4.26 -3.43 -4.40
C ARG A 13 -3.04 -3.28 -3.50
N GLU A 14 -3.02 -3.93 -2.34
CA GLU A 14 -1.95 -3.72 -1.36
C GLU A 14 -0.82 -4.73 -1.55
N PRO A 15 0.42 -4.35 -1.34
CA PRO A 15 0.90 -2.98 -1.07
C PRO A 15 0.91 -2.14 -2.35
N ILE A 16 0.09 -1.10 -2.36
CA ILE A 16 -0.25 -0.35 -3.59
C ILE A 16 0.96 0.18 -4.36
N PHE A 17 2.00 0.60 -3.66
CA PHE A 17 3.18 1.18 -4.31
C PHE A 17 4.15 0.14 -4.88
N HIS A 18 3.83 -1.15 -4.75
CA HIS A 18 4.67 -2.24 -5.24
C HIS A 18 3.98 -3.08 -6.31
N HIS A 19 2.79 -2.65 -6.76
CA HIS A 19 2.05 -3.35 -7.81
C HIS A 19 2.23 -2.66 -9.15
N HIS A 20 3.13 -3.18 -9.97
CA HIS A 20 3.45 -2.60 -11.28
C HIS A 20 2.29 -2.70 -12.26
N GLU A 21 1.35 -3.60 -12.05
CA GLU A 21 0.16 -3.70 -12.87
C GLU A 21 -0.85 -2.57 -12.59
N LEU A 22 -0.73 -1.90 -11.45
CA LEU A 22 -1.57 -0.77 -11.08
C LEU A 22 -0.88 0.56 -11.34
N ILE A 23 0.41 0.63 -11.05
CA ILE A 23 1.20 1.86 -11.22
C ILE A 23 2.46 1.51 -12.01
N TRP A 24 2.48 1.92 -13.26
CA TRP A 24 3.63 1.66 -14.16
C TRP A 24 4.22 2.93 -14.78
N ASP A 25 3.56 4.08 -14.59
CA ASP A 25 4.05 5.37 -15.06
C ASP A 25 3.41 6.50 -14.26
N GLU A 26 3.68 7.73 -14.64
CA GLU A 26 3.14 8.89 -13.94
C GLU A 26 1.62 8.97 -14.03
N GLN A 27 1.06 8.70 -15.20
CA GLN A 27 -0.38 8.76 -15.38
C GLN A 27 -1.11 7.74 -14.50
N SER A 28 -0.64 6.49 -14.46
CA SER A 28 -1.26 5.47 -13.64
C SER A 28 -1.10 5.77 -12.15
N PHE A 29 0.03 6.38 -11.74
CA PHE A 29 0.17 6.86 -10.37
C PHE A 29 -0.93 7.86 -10.04
N ASP A 30 -1.14 8.84 -10.92
CA ASP A 30 -2.14 9.87 -10.70
C ASP A 30 -3.57 9.31 -10.69
N GLU A 31 -3.81 8.21 -11.40
CA GLU A 31 -5.11 7.54 -11.41
C GLU A 31 -5.39 6.77 -10.12
N GLN A 32 -4.36 6.26 -9.47
CA GLN A 32 -4.52 5.43 -8.26
C GLN A 32 -4.39 6.22 -6.97
N ILE A 33 -3.73 7.37 -7.01
CA ILE A 33 -3.37 8.12 -5.81
C ILE A 33 -4.04 9.49 -5.83
N ALA A 34 -4.78 9.81 -4.77
CA ALA A 34 -5.51 11.07 -4.67
C ALA A 34 -4.54 12.27 -4.64
N GLU A 35 -5.03 13.43 -5.07
CA GLU A 35 -4.22 14.65 -5.07
C GLU A 35 -3.75 15.05 -3.68
N ASP A 36 -4.56 14.79 -2.68
CA ASP A 36 -4.27 15.15 -1.29
C ASP A 36 -3.62 14.01 -0.49
N PHE A 37 -3.06 13.03 -1.18
CA PHE A 37 -2.41 11.89 -0.54
C PHE A 37 -1.24 12.31 0.34
N SER A 38 -1.10 11.64 1.48
CA SER A 38 0.09 11.74 2.33
C SER A 38 0.39 10.38 2.96
N GLU A 39 1.62 10.21 3.43
CA GLU A 39 2.07 8.95 4.00
C GLU A 39 2.92 9.18 5.24
N ILE A 40 2.80 8.26 6.19
CA ILE A 40 3.75 8.15 7.29
C ILE A 40 4.42 6.79 7.13
N GLY A 41 5.71 6.80 6.84
CA GLY A 41 6.47 5.56 6.68
C GLY A 41 6.71 4.83 7.99
N ALA A 42 7.15 3.59 7.90
CA ALA A 42 7.36 2.74 9.08
C ALA A 42 8.45 3.29 10.02
N SER A 43 9.31 4.16 9.52
CA SER A 43 10.33 4.84 10.33
C SER A 43 9.80 6.05 11.06
N GLY A 44 8.54 6.45 10.79
CA GLY A 44 7.95 7.66 11.34
C GLY A 44 8.12 8.87 10.44
N THR A 45 8.80 8.75 9.31
CA THR A 45 8.99 9.86 8.38
C THR A 45 7.69 10.17 7.67
N CYS A 46 7.33 11.46 7.62
CA CYS A 46 6.15 11.92 6.88
C CYS A 46 6.56 12.25 5.44
N TYR A 47 5.73 11.82 4.49
CA TYR A 47 5.96 12.05 3.07
C TYR A 47 4.76 12.74 2.45
N GLU A 48 5.02 13.73 1.62
CA GLU A 48 3.99 14.34 0.78
C GLU A 48 3.83 13.52 -0.50
N ARG A 49 2.71 13.71 -1.18
CA ARG A 49 2.42 13.01 -2.42
C ARG A 49 3.55 13.08 -3.44
N SER A 50 4.11 14.27 -3.62
CA SER A 50 5.18 14.48 -4.61
C SER A 50 6.43 13.67 -4.28
N GLU A 51 6.74 13.51 -3.01
CA GLU A 51 7.89 12.71 -2.58
C GLU A 51 7.65 11.22 -2.83
N VAL A 52 6.44 10.74 -2.52
CA VAL A 52 6.07 9.35 -2.77
C VAL A 52 6.09 9.06 -4.27
N LYS A 53 5.53 9.96 -5.08
CA LYS A 53 5.53 9.82 -6.53
C LYS A 53 6.94 9.69 -7.09
N LYS A 54 7.85 10.53 -6.62
CA LYS A 54 9.24 10.50 -7.05
C LYS A 54 9.90 9.16 -6.72
N ILE A 55 9.66 8.63 -5.53
CA ILE A 55 10.22 7.35 -5.10
C ILE A 55 9.66 6.20 -5.94
N VAL A 56 8.34 6.17 -6.14
CA VAL A 56 7.69 5.09 -6.90
C VAL A 56 8.15 5.11 -8.36
N LEU A 57 8.18 6.27 -8.99
CA LEU A 57 8.66 6.40 -10.37
C LEU A 57 10.15 6.06 -10.46
N GLY A 58 10.92 6.38 -9.42
CA GLY A 58 12.32 6.02 -9.35
C GLY A 58 12.55 4.50 -9.30
N ARG A 59 11.69 3.78 -8.58
CA ARG A 59 11.74 2.31 -8.57
C ARG A 59 11.48 1.73 -9.95
N LEU A 60 10.49 2.28 -10.65
CA LEU A 60 10.16 1.84 -12.01
C LEU A 60 11.30 2.12 -12.99
N ALA A 61 12.00 3.22 -12.80
CA ALA A 61 13.15 3.60 -13.63
C ALA A 61 14.45 2.92 -13.20
N GLY A 62 14.45 2.20 -12.07
CA GLY A 62 15.63 1.53 -11.56
C GLY A 62 16.57 2.42 -10.76
N THR A 63 16.17 3.65 -10.44
CA THR A 63 17.01 4.59 -9.66
C THR A 63 16.78 4.47 -8.15
N HIS A 64 15.74 3.76 -7.74
CA HIS A 64 15.46 3.46 -6.35
C HIS A 64 15.24 1.97 -6.19
N LEU A 65 15.72 1.41 -5.09
CA LEU A 65 15.54 -0.01 -4.79
C LEU A 65 14.11 -0.30 -4.37
N ASP A 66 13.51 -1.34 -4.95
CA ASP A 66 12.23 -1.85 -4.47
C ASP A 66 12.52 -2.85 -3.35
N SER A 67 12.27 -2.43 -2.13
CA SER A 67 12.60 -3.22 -0.94
C SER A 67 11.76 -4.49 -0.80
N LEU A 68 10.65 -4.62 -1.54
CA LEU A 68 9.83 -5.83 -1.54
C LEU A 68 10.11 -6.74 -2.73
N SER A 69 11.12 -6.43 -3.54
CA SER A 69 11.46 -7.22 -4.72
C SER A 69 11.86 -8.65 -4.37
N THR A 70 12.33 -8.90 -3.14
CA THR A 70 12.72 -10.24 -2.69
C THR A 70 11.54 -11.05 -2.14
N GLY A 71 10.35 -10.48 -2.12
CA GLY A 71 9.16 -11.17 -1.69
C GLY A 71 8.53 -10.56 -0.45
N TYR A 72 7.24 -10.83 -0.30
CA TYR A 72 6.48 -10.37 0.85
C TYR A 72 5.27 -11.29 1.05
N ARG A 73 4.65 -11.19 2.22
CA ARG A 73 3.40 -11.90 2.54
C ARG A 73 2.47 -10.95 3.28
N ILE A 74 1.21 -10.96 2.89
CA ILE A 74 0.16 -10.18 3.56
C ILE A 74 -0.65 -11.13 4.45
N GLU A 75 -0.95 -10.67 5.66
CA GLU A 75 -1.67 -11.43 6.67
C GLU A 75 -2.78 -10.58 7.28
N ASP A 76 -3.92 -11.21 7.55
CA ASP A 76 -5.04 -10.57 8.25
C ASP A 76 -5.58 -9.31 7.56
N ALA A 77 -5.62 -9.34 6.22
CA ALA A 77 -6.14 -8.20 5.47
C ALA A 77 -7.66 -8.10 5.61
N HIS A 78 -8.14 -6.89 5.92
CA HIS A 78 -9.59 -6.63 5.97
C HIS A 78 -9.85 -5.16 5.71
N VAL A 79 -11.11 -4.86 5.37
CA VAL A 79 -11.54 -3.52 5.01
C VAL A 79 -12.52 -3.00 6.06
N VAL A 80 -12.29 -1.78 6.52
CA VAL A 80 -13.12 -1.12 7.52
C VAL A 80 -13.78 0.10 6.86
N PRO A 81 -15.12 0.18 6.85
CA PRO A 81 -15.78 1.38 6.33
C PRO A 81 -15.59 2.54 7.31
N LEU A 82 -15.20 3.70 6.79
CA LEU A 82 -15.01 4.90 7.60
C LEU A 82 -16.10 5.93 7.36
N GLY A 83 -16.84 5.80 6.25
CA GLY A 83 -17.88 6.73 5.87
C GLY A 83 -18.34 6.43 4.46
N ALA A 84 -19.24 7.24 3.94
CA ALA A 84 -19.72 7.04 2.57
C ALA A 84 -18.57 7.23 1.59
N GLY A 85 -18.28 6.18 0.82
CA GLY A 85 -17.21 6.22 -0.17
C GLY A 85 -15.80 6.31 0.42
N VAL A 86 -15.61 5.99 1.70
CA VAL A 86 -14.28 6.02 2.32
C VAL A 86 -14.10 4.75 3.12
N VAL A 87 -13.02 4.04 2.86
CA VAL A 87 -12.69 2.78 3.54
C VAL A 87 -11.23 2.76 3.94
N GLN A 88 -10.90 1.89 4.90
CA GLN A 88 -9.52 1.66 5.31
C GLN A 88 -9.20 0.19 5.13
N VAL A 89 -8.13 -0.11 4.41
CA VAL A 89 -7.61 -1.47 4.28
C VAL A 89 -6.52 -1.63 5.33
N ARG A 90 -6.68 -2.62 6.21
CA ARG A 90 -5.71 -2.92 7.28
C ARG A 90 -5.11 -4.28 7.05
N TYR A 91 -3.82 -4.41 7.25
CA TYR A 91 -3.13 -5.70 7.08
C TYR A 91 -1.79 -5.69 7.77
N THR A 92 -1.21 -6.88 7.88
CA THR A 92 0.15 -7.06 8.34
C THR A 92 1.00 -7.49 7.16
N LEU A 93 2.16 -6.88 6.98
CA LEU A 93 3.08 -7.20 5.90
C LEU A 93 4.36 -7.80 6.47
N HIS A 94 4.73 -8.97 5.96
CA HIS A 94 6.01 -9.61 6.21
C HIS A 94 6.90 -9.36 5.01
N GLY A 95 7.99 -8.66 5.20
CA GLY A 95 8.91 -8.33 4.11
C GLY A 95 9.97 -7.35 4.58
N GLN A 96 11.01 -7.17 3.79
CA GLN A 96 12.13 -6.27 4.14
C GLN A 96 12.83 -6.68 5.44
N GLY A 97 12.78 -7.98 5.80
CA GLY A 97 13.37 -8.45 7.04
C GLY A 97 12.65 -8.00 8.31
N ARG A 98 11.38 -7.59 8.17
CA ARG A 98 10.60 -7.09 9.31
C ARG A 98 9.12 -7.35 9.11
N VAL A 99 8.37 -7.13 10.18
CA VAL A 99 6.91 -7.20 10.16
C VAL A 99 6.39 -5.79 10.39
N THR A 100 5.45 -5.34 9.54
CA THR A 100 4.82 -4.04 9.69
C THR A 100 3.31 -4.19 9.67
N ARG A 101 2.63 -3.41 10.53
CA ARG A 101 1.18 -3.28 10.44
C ARG A 101 0.91 -2.06 9.59
N ARG A 102 0.05 -2.23 8.59
CA ARG A 102 -0.18 -1.20 7.57
C ARG A 102 -1.65 -0.88 7.42
N SER A 103 -1.92 0.36 7.04
CA SER A 103 -3.27 0.76 6.68
C SER A 103 -3.20 1.73 5.51
N THR A 104 -4.17 1.59 4.61
CA THR A 104 -4.35 2.52 3.49
C THR A 104 -5.80 2.96 3.50
N VAL A 105 -6.01 4.27 3.47
CA VAL A 105 -7.35 4.84 3.35
C VAL A 105 -7.62 5.12 1.89
N TYR A 106 -8.74 4.60 1.39
CA TYR A 106 -9.19 4.80 0.01
C TYR A 106 -10.47 5.62 0.01
N ARG A 107 -10.57 6.51 -0.97
CA ARG A 107 -11.77 7.30 -1.22
C ARG A 107 -12.27 6.98 -2.61
N HIS A 108 -13.57 6.73 -2.74
CA HIS A 108 -14.19 6.50 -4.03
C HIS A 108 -14.46 7.84 -4.71
N GLU A 109 -13.85 8.05 -5.88
CA GLU A 109 -14.02 9.23 -6.71
C GLU A 109 -14.67 8.83 -8.01
N GLU A 110 -15.02 9.80 -8.85
CA GLU A 110 -15.68 9.52 -10.13
C GLU A 110 -14.94 8.49 -10.98
N SER A 111 -13.61 8.58 -10.97
CA SER A 111 -12.77 7.69 -11.76
C SER A 111 -12.44 6.36 -11.07
N GLY A 112 -12.90 6.17 -9.83
CA GLY A 112 -12.65 4.94 -9.08
C GLY A 112 -12.05 5.20 -7.71
N TRP A 113 -11.56 4.15 -7.08
CA TRP A 113 -10.94 4.24 -5.75
C TRP A 113 -9.54 4.85 -5.85
N LYS A 114 -9.25 5.80 -4.97
CA LYS A 114 -7.92 6.42 -4.88
C LYS A 114 -7.41 6.36 -3.46
N ALA A 115 -6.12 6.06 -3.30
CA ALA A 115 -5.48 6.05 -2.00
C ALA A 115 -5.29 7.49 -1.52
N VAL A 116 -5.69 7.77 -0.29
CA VAL A 116 -5.65 9.11 0.32
C VAL A 116 -4.57 9.18 1.39
N PHE A 117 -4.31 8.07 2.07
CA PHE A 117 -3.34 8.02 3.16
C PHE A 117 -2.84 6.60 3.34
N HIS A 118 -1.57 6.49 3.68
CA HIS A 118 -0.96 5.19 4.03
C HIS A 118 -0.06 5.36 5.23
N GLN A 119 -0.07 4.37 6.13
CA GLN A 119 0.84 4.36 7.27
C GLN A 119 1.27 2.94 7.57
N GLY A 120 2.55 2.78 7.87
CA GLY A 120 3.10 1.52 8.36
C GLY A 120 3.76 1.71 9.71
N THR A 121 3.74 0.68 10.55
CA THR A 121 4.36 0.69 11.86
C THR A 121 5.07 -0.64 12.07
N VAL A 122 6.34 -0.59 12.45
CA VAL A 122 7.12 -1.80 12.69
C VAL A 122 6.62 -2.50 13.96
N VAL A 123 6.43 -3.82 13.86
CA VAL A 123 6.09 -4.64 15.01
C VAL A 123 7.41 -5.01 15.71
N GLN A 124 7.58 -4.52 16.91
CA GLN A 124 8.83 -4.73 17.68
C GLN A 124 9.04 -6.20 18.02
N GLY A 125 10.24 -6.70 17.74
CA GLY A 125 10.64 -8.05 18.11
C GLY A 125 10.03 -9.16 17.27
N ALA A 126 9.28 -8.85 16.23
CA ALA A 126 8.67 -9.85 15.38
C ALA A 126 9.61 -10.24 14.24
N GLU A 127 9.61 -11.53 13.90
CA GLU A 127 10.36 -12.06 12.76
C GLU A 127 9.40 -12.25 11.59
N PRO A 128 9.78 -11.85 10.37
CA PRO A 128 8.92 -12.05 9.22
C PRO A 128 8.81 -13.54 8.90
N SER A 129 7.60 -13.95 8.51
CA SER A 129 7.30 -15.32 8.11
C SER A 129 6.84 -15.32 6.67
N LEU A 130 7.77 -15.56 5.75
CA LEU A 130 7.47 -15.60 4.32
C LEU A 130 7.20 -17.04 3.90
N PRO A 131 6.39 -17.24 2.82
CA PRO A 131 6.23 -18.56 2.26
C PRO A 131 7.57 -19.12 1.83
N ASP A 132 7.73 -20.44 1.94
CA ASP A 132 8.92 -21.10 1.43
C ASP A 132 9.02 -20.86 -0.06
N ARG A 133 10.24 -20.56 -0.52
CA ARG A 133 10.49 -20.40 -1.94
C ARG A 133 10.91 -21.74 -2.52
N GLU A 134 10.35 -22.02 -3.68
CA GLU A 134 10.80 -23.15 -4.43
C GLU A 134 12.25 -22.94 -4.87
N ALA A 135 13.04 -23.94 -4.72
CA ALA A 135 14.46 -23.87 -5.06
C ALA A 135 14.64 -23.77 -6.58
#